data_e5915407bd685050bcb87e92312c2594
#
_entry.id   e5915407bd685050bcb87e92312c2594
#
_cell.length_a   1.000
_cell.length_b   1.000
_cell.length_c   1.000
_cell.angle_alpha   90.00
_cell.angle_beta   90.00
_cell.angle_gamma   90.00
#
_symmetry.space_group_name_H-M   'P 1'
#
loop_
_entity.id
_entity.type
_entity.pdbx_description
1 polymer ?
#
loop_
_entity_poly.entity_id
_entity_poly.type
_entity_poly.pdbx_seq_one_letter_code
_entity_poly.pdbx_strand_id
1 'polypeptide(L)'
;MESGKEVPMYGFTEKMPLSDDFVSTGIDKLDALLEGGIPKGFTTLILSVPGSGCEILFKQMASRGNTLIFSTEETKEEIESTMKRFGWNPEGVEIVDIASSYRESVILSQQERVNVYLKRAGVDLKELIMESSGGFPKTKKVEPDFLAMLGNRMREPELPSRIILYKLDFFLDQYPQNDVIKTVYAMKVANAKNKGALFMFLTKGLYGELFERKMEGMADCVMELDIIRKGSTFDRYIAIKKMKNFARKIGMARYTIEQNGFVLELIEKIL
;
A
#
# COMPACT_ATOMS: atom_id res chain seq x y z
N MET A 1 -30.65 -33.22 -39.03
CA MET A 1 -30.87 -31.78 -38.77
C MET A 1 -30.83 -31.58 -37.26
N GLU A 2 -29.63 -31.36 -36.72
CA GLU A 2 -29.46 -31.03 -35.31
C GLU A 2 -29.11 -29.54 -35.19
N SER A 3 -29.96 -28.83 -34.50
CA SER A 3 -29.85 -27.40 -34.28
C SER A 3 -28.70 -27.12 -33.33
N GLY A 4 -27.65 -26.47 -33.83
CA GLY A 4 -26.58 -25.91 -33.01
C GLY A 4 -27.15 -24.89 -32.00
N LYS A 5 -27.02 -25.19 -30.74
CA LYS A 5 -27.23 -24.20 -29.68
C LYS A 5 -26.02 -23.29 -29.64
N GLU A 6 -26.18 -22.07 -30.09
CA GLU A 6 -25.24 -21.00 -29.86
C GLU A 6 -25.07 -20.77 -28.38
N VAL A 7 -23.83 -20.89 -27.87
CA VAL A 7 -23.47 -20.52 -26.51
C VAL A 7 -23.35 -19.00 -26.48
N PRO A 8 -24.04 -18.26 -25.61
CA PRO A 8 -23.97 -16.81 -25.57
C PRO A 8 -22.54 -16.36 -25.24
N MET A 9 -21.94 -15.57 -26.11
CA MET A 9 -20.71 -14.84 -25.86
C MET A 9 -20.99 -13.83 -24.73
N TYR A 10 -20.46 -14.07 -23.55
CA TYR A 10 -20.46 -13.08 -22.47
C TYR A 10 -19.48 -11.94 -22.83
N GLY A 11 -19.98 -10.91 -23.48
CA GLY A 11 -19.30 -9.64 -23.66
C GLY A 11 -19.21 -8.93 -22.31
N PHE A 12 -17.99 -8.76 -21.79
CA PHE A 12 -17.70 -7.99 -20.58
C PHE A 12 -17.77 -6.47 -20.87
N THR A 13 -18.96 -5.91 -21.03
CA THR A 13 -19.19 -4.45 -21.21
C THR A 13 -20.17 -3.84 -20.23
N GLU A 14 -20.71 -4.60 -19.30
CA GLU A 14 -21.56 -4.02 -18.25
C GLU A 14 -20.78 -3.89 -16.94
N LYS A 15 -20.76 -2.64 -16.38
CA LYS A 15 -20.38 -2.43 -14.98
C LYS A 15 -21.25 -3.34 -14.12
N MET A 16 -20.67 -4.44 -13.60
CA MET A 16 -21.36 -5.20 -12.58
C MET A 16 -21.64 -4.25 -11.40
N PRO A 17 -22.91 -4.09 -10.98
CA PRO A 17 -23.19 -3.31 -9.79
C PRO A 17 -22.43 -3.97 -8.63
N LEU A 18 -21.55 -3.18 -7.97
CA LEU A 18 -20.91 -3.61 -6.73
C LEU A 18 -22.04 -3.98 -5.77
N SER A 19 -22.13 -5.25 -5.37
CA SER A 19 -23.02 -5.60 -4.29
C SER A 19 -22.55 -4.91 -3.01
N ASP A 20 -23.47 -4.60 -2.09
CA ASP A 20 -23.12 -3.97 -0.81
C ASP A 20 -22.11 -4.75 0.02
N ASP A 21 -21.74 -5.98 -0.40
CA ASP A 21 -20.82 -6.85 0.32
C ASP A 21 -19.34 -6.64 -0.06
N PHE A 22 -19.05 -5.82 -1.05
CA PHE A 22 -17.68 -5.61 -1.55
C PHE A 22 -17.25 -4.14 -1.45
N VAL A 23 -15.93 -3.95 -1.34
CA VAL A 23 -15.24 -2.66 -1.50
C VAL A 23 -14.50 -2.71 -2.83
N SER A 24 -14.74 -1.72 -3.70
CA SER A 24 -14.02 -1.57 -4.97
C SER A 24 -12.52 -1.39 -4.71
N THR A 25 -11.68 -2.03 -5.52
CA THR A 25 -10.24 -1.74 -5.54
C THR A 25 -9.92 -0.37 -6.12
N GLY A 26 -10.88 0.28 -6.78
CA GLY A 26 -10.67 1.52 -7.53
C GLY A 26 -10.28 1.28 -9.00
N ILE A 27 -10.10 0.04 -9.41
CA ILE A 27 -9.71 -0.36 -10.76
C ILE A 27 -10.77 -1.33 -11.31
N ASP A 28 -11.62 -0.84 -12.20
CA ASP A 28 -12.80 -1.58 -12.68
C ASP A 28 -12.46 -2.99 -13.22
N LYS A 29 -11.35 -3.12 -13.98
CA LYS A 29 -10.91 -4.42 -14.49
C LYS A 29 -10.37 -5.36 -13.40
N LEU A 30 -9.77 -4.81 -12.34
CA LEU A 30 -9.35 -5.62 -11.18
C LEU A 30 -10.57 -6.06 -10.37
N ASP A 31 -11.55 -5.18 -10.20
CA ASP A 31 -12.81 -5.53 -9.56
C ASP A 31 -13.55 -6.63 -10.35
N ALA A 32 -13.53 -6.56 -11.69
CA ALA A 32 -14.08 -7.63 -12.55
C ALA A 32 -13.32 -8.95 -12.38
N LEU A 33 -11.99 -8.93 -12.33
CA LEU A 33 -11.16 -10.13 -12.05
C LEU A 33 -11.47 -10.72 -10.67
N LEU A 34 -11.80 -9.87 -9.71
CA LEU A 34 -12.20 -10.23 -8.35
C LEU A 34 -13.71 -10.52 -8.20
N GLU A 35 -14.47 -10.53 -9.31
CA GLU A 35 -15.92 -10.74 -9.32
C GLU A 35 -16.69 -9.82 -8.35
N GLY A 36 -16.33 -8.53 -8.34
CA GLY A 36 -17.00 -7.49 -7.56
C GLY A 36 -16.11 -6.72 -6.58
N GLY A 37 -14.80 -6.98 -6.56
CA GLY A 37 -13.86 -6.28 -5.67
C GLY A 37 -13.47 -7.11 -4.44
N ILE A 38 -13.05 -6.42 -3.38
CA ILE A 38 -12.62 -7.05 -2.11
C ILE A 38 -13.82 -7.18 -1.17
N PRO A 39 -14.11 -8.37 -0.62
CA PRO A 39 -15.16 -8.54 0.37
C PRO A 39 -14.95 -7.62 1.58
N LYS A 40 -16.01 -7.00 2.07
CA LYS A 40 -15.97 -6.11 3.24
C LYS A 40 -15.33 -6.79 4.45
N GLY A 41 -14.44 -6.08 5.12
CA GLY A 41 -13.71 -6.56 6.29
C GLY A 41 -12.42 -7.34 5.94
N PHE A 42 -12.14 -7.60 4.67
CA PHE A 42 -10.95 -8.36 4.27
C PHE A 42 -9.67 -7.53 4.36
N THR A 43 -8.61 -8.25 4.72
CA THR A 43 -7.23 -7.75 4.66
C THR A 43 -6.53 -8.40 3.49
N THR A 44 -6.02 -7.58 2.58
CA THR A 44 -5.31 -7.98 1.37
C THR A 44 -3.82 -7.72 1.55
N LEU A 45 -3.00 -8.74 1.35
CA LEU A 45 -1.55 -8.61 1.22
C LEU A 45 -1.21 -8.51 -0.27
N ILE A 46 -0.45 -7.50 -0.64
CA ILE A 46 0.06 -7.30 -1.99
C ILE A 46 1.58 -7.46 -1.95
N LEU A 47 2.06 -8.60 -2.46
CA LEU A 47 3.47 -8.88 -2.65
C LEU A 47 3.92 -8.29 -3.99
N SER A 48 4.96 -7.49 -4.01
CA SER A 48 5.40 -6.81 -5.24
C SER A 48 6.90 -6.84 -5.41
N VAL A 49 7.37 -7.12 -6.61
CA VAL A 49 8.79 -6.97 -6.96
C VAL A 49 9.10 -5.53 -7.37
N PRO A 50 10.33 -5.03 -7.18
CA PRO A 50 10.75 -3.72 -7.67
C PRO A 50 10.48 -3.56 -9.17
N GLY A 51 9.96 -2.39 -9.57
CA GLY A 51 9.61 -2.08 -10.97
C GLY A 51 8.23 -2.62 -11.42
N SER A 52 7.50 -3.31 -10.55
CA SER A 52 6.13 -3.76 -10.86
C SER A 52 5.13 -2.60 -11.01
N GLY A 53 5.44 -1.39 -10.52
CA GLY A 53 4.52 -0.25 -10.56
C GLY A 53 3.51 -0.26 -9.42
N CYS A 54 3.81 -0.95 -8.34
CA CYS A 54 2.94 -0.98 -7.16
C CYS A 54 2.68 0.42 -6.58
N GLU A 55 3.63 1.36 -6.79
CA GLU A 55 3.50 2.77 -6.44
C GLU A 55 2.42 3.51 -7.25
N ILE A 56 2.12 3.05 -8.45
CA ILE A 56 1.01 3.58 -9.25
C ILE A 56 -0.30 2.90 -8.85
N LEU A 57 -0.24 1.58 -8.60
CA LEU A 57 -1.40 0.79 -8.21
C LEU A 57 -2.09 1.38 -6.97
N PHE A 58 -1.36 1.61 -5.86
CA PHE A 58 -1.98 2.08 -4.63
C PHE A 58 -2.61 3.47 -4.78
N LYS A 59 -1.99 4.37 -5.55
CA LYS A 59 -2.54 5.72 -5.80
C LYS A 59 -3.82 5.65 -6.64
N GLN A 60 -3.84 4.79 -7.64
CA GLN A 60 -5.05 4.57 -8.43
C GLN A 60 -6.17 3.97 -7.58
N MET A 61 -5.85 3.00 -6.71
CA MET A 61 -6.80 2.46 -5.76
C MET A 61 -7.38 3.54 -4.85
N ALA A 62 -6.58 4.53 -4.46
CA ALA A 62 -7.01 5.65 -3.62
C ALA A 62 -7.89 6.67 -4.37
N SER A 63 -7.82 6.73 -5.70
CA SER A 63 -8.48 7.76 -6.53
C SER A 63 -10.00 7.79 -6.45
N ARG A 64 -10.62 6.75 -5.91
CA ARG A 64 -12.08 6.69 -5.67
C ARG A 64 -12.51 7.41 -4.37
N GLY A 65 -11.58 8.06 -3.67
CA GLY A 65 -11.86 8.73 -2.39
C GLY A 65 -12.17 7.76 -1.25
N ASN A 66 -12.58 8.30 -0.11
CA ASN A 66 -12.87 7.56 1.13
C ASN A 66 -11.76 6.54 1.46
N THR A 67 -10.51 7.03 1.42
CA THR A 67 -9.30 6.22 1.57
C THR A 67 -8.35 6.85 2.58
N LEU A 68 -7.78 6.02 3.45
CA LEU A 68 -6.67 6.35 4.34
C LEU A 68 -5.40 5.69 3.83
N ILE A 69 -4.36 6.47 3.61
CA ILE A 69 -3.03 5.98 3.23
C ILE A 69 -2.05 6.22 4.38
N PHE A 70 -1.36 5.17 4.81
CA PHE A 70 -0.13 5.29 5.58
C PHE A 70 1.05 5.18 4.60
N SER A 71 1.70 6.30 4.32
CA SER A 71 2.82 6.35 3.37
C SER A 71 4.15 6.37 4.10
N THR A 72 5.01 5.39 3.80
CA THR A 72 6.34 5.26 4.40
C THR A 72 7.49 5.59 3.45
N GLU A 73 7.21 5.64 2.13
CA GLU A 73 8.24 5.88 1.10
C GLU A 73 8.06 7.22 0.39
N GLU A 74 6.82 7.66 0.21
CA GLU A 74 6.51 8.90 -0.52
C GLU A 74 5.83 9.91 0.40
N THR A 75 6.15 11.19 0.21
CA THR A 75 5.51 12.30 0.93
C THR A 75 4.09 12.51 0.41
N LYS A 76 3.28 13.20 1.20
CA LYS A 76 1.92 13.57 0.81
C LYS A 76 1.90 14.34 -0.52
N GLU A 77 2.82 15.30 -0.68
CA GLU A 77 2.94 16.14 -1.88
C GLU A 77 3.29 15.31 -3.13
N GLU A 78 4.18 14.31 -2.98
CA GLU A 78 4.55 13.41 -4.08
C GLU A 78 3.37 12.54 -4.52
N ILE A 79 2.62 12.01 -3.57
CA ILE A 79 1.42 11.21 -3.84
C ILE A 79 0.37 12.06 -4.58
N GLU A 80 0.02 13.23 -4.03
CA GLU A 80 -0.97 14.13 -4.62
C GLU A 80 -0.54 14.63 -6.02
N SER A 81 0.74 14.97 -6.18
CA SER A 81 1.30 15.39 -7.47
C SER A 81 1.20 14.27 -8.52
N THR A 82 1.54 13.04 -8.11
CA THR A 82 1.42 11.87 -9.00
C THR A 82 -0.04 11.61 -9.37
N MET A 83 -0.96 11.65 -8.40
CA MET A 83 -2.40 11.47 -8.67
C MET A 83 -2.90 12.50 -9.68
N LYS A 84 -2.58 13.78 -9.50
CA LYS A 84 -2.94 14.87 -10.42
C LYS A 84 -2.37 14.64 -11.83
N ARG A 85 -1.13 14.16 -11.93
CA ARG A 85 -0.48 13.85 -13.24
C ARG A 85 -1.22 12.76 -14.01
N PHE A 86 -1.79 11.77 -13.32
CA PHE A 86 -2.63 10.73 -13.93
C PHE A 86 -4.10 11.15 -14.09
N GLY A 87 -4.46 12.39 -13.76
CA GLY A 87 -5.84 12.87 -13.82
C GLY A 87 -6.74 12.31 -12.71
N TRP A 88 -6.17 11.81 -11.62
CA TRP A 88 -6.91 11.30 -10.48
C TRP A 88 -7.13 12.40 -9.45
N ASN A 89 -8.36 12.47 -8.91
CA ASN A 89 -8.70 13.42 -7.86
C ASN A 89 -8.19 12.89 -6.50
N PRO A 90 -7.34 13.65 -5.76
CA PRO A 90 -6.93 13.28 -4.40
C PRO A 90 -7.97 13.62 -3.33
N GLU A 91 -9.10 14.22 -3.71
CA GLU A 91 -10.16 14.59 -2.76
C GLU A 91 -10.75 13.36 -2.07
N GLY A 92 -10.94 13.45 -0.75
CA GLY A 92 -11.39 12.31 0.07
C GLY A 92 -10.31 11.25 0.33
N VAL A 93 -9.04 11.57 0.06
CA VAL A 93 -7.88 10.74 0.43
C VAL A 93 -7.17 11.38 1.62
N GLU A 94 -7.20 10.69 2.76
CA GLU A 94 -6.41 11.06 3.93
C GLU A 94 -5.03 10.40 3.84
N ILE A 95 -3.96 11.17 4.01
CA ILE A 95 -2.59 10.68 3.94
C ILE A 95 -1.88 10.93 5.26
N VAL A 96 -1.50 9.87 5.95
CA VAL A 96 -0.59 9.89 7.10
C VAL A 96 0.82 9.75 6.53
N ASP A 97 1.53 10.89 6.45
CA ASP A 97 2.87 11.01 5.89
C ASP A 97 3.94 10.62 6.91
N ILE A 98 4.25 9.33 6.94
CA ILE A 98 5.30 8.76 7.79
C ILE A 98 6.68 9.07 7.19
N ALA A 99 6.80 9.13 5.85
CA ALA A 99 8.06 9.39 5.16
C ALA A 99 8.67 10.73 5.57
N SER A 100 7.88 11.82 5.55
CA SER A 100 8.33 13.15 6.00
C SER A 100 8.67 13.16 7.48
N SER A 101 7.82 12.56 8.32
CA SER A 101 8.03 12.49 9.78
C SER A 101 9.29 11.72 10.14
N TYR A 102 9.57 10.62 9.44
CA TYR A 102 10.80 9.84 9.62
C TYR A 102 12.04 10.62 9.17
N ARG A 103 11.98 11.28 8.00
CA ARG A 103 13.08 12.12 7.52
C ARG A 103 13.43 13.21 8.53
N GLU A 104 12.43 13.89 9.08
CA GLU A 104 12.65 14.91 10.11
C GLU A 104 13.32 14.32 11.36
N SER A 105 12.88 13.15 11.83
CA SER A 105 13.47 12.49 13.00
C SER A 105 14.95 12.13 12.77
N VAL A 106 15.29 11.64 11.57
CA VAL A 106 16.68 11.31 11.18
C VAL A 106 17.56 12.56 11.14
N ILE A 107 17.08 13.66 10.54
CA ILE A 107 17.83 14.93 10.50
C ILE A 107 18.08 15.45 11.92
N LEU A 108 17.07 15.45 12.78
CA LEU A 108 17.22 15.89 14.16
C LEU A 108 18.20 15.02 14.94
N SER A 109 18.15 13.71 14.79
CA SER A 109 19.08 12.79 15.45
C SER A 109 20.54 13.01 14.99
N GLN A 110 20.75 13.29 13.72
CA GLN A 110 22.08 13.62 13.19
C GLN A 110 22.60 14.94 13.75
N GLN A 111 21.77 15.97 13.84
CA GLN A 111 22.12 17.26 14.44
C GLN A 111 22.50 17.11 15.92
N GLU A 112 21.77 16.31 16.67
CA GLU A 112 22.11 16.02 18.07
C GLU A 112 23.47 15.32 18.21
N ARG A 113 23.77 14.36 17.33
CA ARG A 113 25.09 13.68 17.31
C ARG A 113 26.22 14.68 17.04
N VAL A 114 26.05 15.55 16.05
CA VAL A 114 27.02 16.62 15.74
C VAL A 114 27.21 17.53 16.96
N ASN A 115 26.14 17.96 17.60
CA ASN A 115 26.19 18.80 18.79
C ASN A 115 26.92 18.14 19.98
N VAL A 116 26.69 16.83 20.19
CA VAL A 116 27.41 16.06 21.22
C VAL A 116 28.89 15.95 20.88
N TYR A 117 29.24 15.74 19.60
CA TYR A 117 30.62 15.67 19.16
C TYR A 117 31.34 17.01 19.37
N LEU A 118 30.74 18.12 18.95
CA LEU A 118 31.30 19.46 19.12
C LEU A 118 31.52 19.82 20.61
N LYS A 119 30.56 19.49 21.48
CA LYS A 119 30.73 19.65 22.91
C LYS A 119 31.90 18.84 23.50
N ARG A 120 32.11 17.60 23.01
CA ARG A 120 33.25 16.75 23.42
C ARG A 120 34.58 17.25 22.89
N ALA A 121 34.58 17.88 21.71
CA ALA A 121 35.75 18.46 21.09
C ALA A 121 36.16 19.83 21.71
N GLY A 122 35.44 20.32 22.72
CA GLY A 122 35.73 21.61 23.41
C GLY A 122 35.39 22.83 22.54
N VAL A 123 34.62 22.66 21.47
CA VAL A 123 34.16 23.78 20.63
C VAL A 123 32.93 24.39 21.29
N ASP A 124 33.02 25.67 21.68
CA ASP A 124 31.89 26.37 22.28
C ASP A 124 30.86 26.70 21.19
N LEU A 125 29.73 25.99 21.26
CA LEU A 125 28.61 26.19 20.30
C LEU A 125 28.06 27.61 20.31
N LYS A 126 28.28 28.39 21.35
CA LYS A 126 27.79 29.78 21.47
C LYS A 126 28.46 30.70 20.43
N GLU A 127 29.74 30.48 20.11
CA GLU A 127 30.43 31.26 19.09
C GLU A 127 29.96 30.90 17.68
N LEU A 128 29.69 29.63 17.38
CA LEU A 128 29.19 29.18 16.07
C LEU A 128 27.71 29.53 15.82
N ILE A 129 26.89 29.65 16.88
CA ILE A 129 25.45 29.98 16.77
C ILE A 129 25.24 31.50 16.63
N MET A 130 26.18 32.34 17.11
CA MET A 130 26.08 33.79 16.91
C MET A 130 26.29 34.18 15.44
N GLU A 131 26.97 33.37 14.63
CA GLU A 131 27.16 33.65 13.18
C GLU A 131 25.99 33.16 12.30
N SER A 132 25.14 32.24 12.79
CA SER A 132 23.96 31.78 12.07
C SER A 132 22.70 32.11 12.86
N SER A 133 21.99 33.17 12.45
CA SER A 133 20.74 33.67 13.03
C SER A 133 19.55 32.70 12.86
N GLY A 134 19.60 31.57 13.53
CA GLY A 134 18.54 30.60 13.55
C GLY A 134 18.68 29.66 14.74
N GLY A 135 18.10 30.04 15.88
CA GLY A 135 18.16 29.24 17.11
C GLY A 135 17.55 27.86 16.93
N PHE A 136 18.33 26.81 17.22
CA PHE A 136 17.84 25.43 17.25
C PHE A 136 16.87 25.25 18.43
N PRO A 137 15.70 24.67 18.21
CA PRO A 137 14.75 24.40 19.30
C PRO A 137 15.33 23.38 20.27
N LYS A 138 15.43 23.76 21.55
CA LYS A 138 15.89 22.91 22.67
C LYS A 138 14.79 21.95 23.17
N THR A 139 14.03 21.33 22.30
CA THR A 139 13.07 20.33 22.74
C THR A 139 13.63 18.95 22.47
N LYS A 140 13.82 18.12 23.52
CA LYS A 140 13.88 16.67 23.37
C LYS A 140 12.57 16.24 22.74
N LYS A 141 12.50 16.24 21.40
CA LYS A 141 11.39 15.58 20.73
C LYS A 141 11.59 14.09 20.98
N VAL A 142 10.60 13.46 21.61
CA VAL A 142 10.48 12.01 21.69
C VAL A 142 10.41 11.53 20.23
N GLU A 143 11.27 10.59 19.84
CA GLU A 143 11.20 9.97 18.50
C GLU A 143 9.78 9.45 18.30
N PRO A 144 9.14 9.75 17.15
CA PRO A 144 7.77 9.30 16.92
C PRO A 144 7.74 7.76 16.86
N ASP A 145 6.85 7.16 17.62
CA ASP A 145 6.55 5.74 17.50
C ASP A 145 5.56 5.53 16.32
N PHE A 146 6.11 5.25 15.16
CA PHE A 146 5.32 5.07 13.94
C PHE A 146 4.40 3.85 14.00
N LEU A 147 4.80 2.81 14.75
CA LEU A 147 3.97 1.63 14.94
C LEU A 147 2.75 1.95 15.82
N ALA A 148 2.95 2.75 16.86
CA ALA A 148 1.85 3.27 17.68
C ALA A 148 0.93 4.21 16.89
N MET A 149 1.45 4.99 15.94
CA MET A 149 0.64 5.84 15.06
C MET A 149 -0.37 5.02 14.26
N LEU A 150 0.06 3.89 13.66
CA LEU A 150 -0.85 2.96 12.98
C LEU A 150 -1.98 2.49 13.92
N GLY A 151 -1.58 2.00 15.09
CA GLY A 151 -2.52 1.47 16.08
C GLY A 151 -3.51 2.52 16.57
N ASN A 152 -3.08 3.75 16.77
CA ASN A 152 -3.91 4.85 17.27
C ASN A 152 -4.93 5.28 16.21
N ARG A 153 -4.50 5.49 14.94
CA ARG A 153 -5.42 5.88 13.86
C ARG A 153 -6.47 4.79 13.60
N MET A 154 -6.11 3.51 13.74
CA MET A 154 -7.03 2.39 13.59
C MET A 154 -8.05 2.22 14.72
N ARG A 155 -7.90 2.95 15.84
CA ARG A 155 -8.86 2.97 16.96
C ARG A 155 -9.91 4.06 16.83
N GLU A 156 -9.74 4.97 15.89
CA GLU A 156 -10.73 6.03 15.69
C GLU A 156 -12.09 5.45 15.28
N PRO A 157 -13.20 6.09 15.67
CA PRO A 157 -14.53 5.54 15.49
C PRO A 157 -14.95 5.47 14.03
N GLU A 158 -14.43 6.36 13.19
CA GLU A 158 -14.76 6.44 11.76
C GLU A 158 -13.51 6.16 10.93
N LEU A 159 -13.45 4.94 10.38
CA LEU A 159 -12.42 4.55 9.43
C LEU A 159 -12.97 4.61 8.01
N PRO A 160 -12.17 5.09 7.05
CA PRO A 160 -12.54 5.02 5.64
C PRO A 160 -12.79 3.59 5.16
N SER A 161 -13.57 3.48 4.09
CA SER A 161 -13.87 2.16 3.50
C SER A 161 -12.64 1.45 2.93
N ARG A 162 -11.59 2.22 2.63
CA ARG A 162 -10.32 1.72 2.09
C ARG A 162 -9.15 2.22 2.92
N ILE A 163 -8.29 1.29 3.34
CA ILE A 163 -7.10 1.59 4.13
C ILE A 163 -5.91 0.97 3.40
N ILE A 164 -4.88 1.77 3.14
CA ILE A 164 -3.69 1.36 2.40
C ILE A 164 -2.46 1.59 3.28
N LEU A 165 -1.69 0.54 3.57
CA LEU A 165 -0.38 0.61 4.20
C LEU A 165 0.70 0.43 3.14
N TYR A 166 1.34 1.52 2.75
CA TYR A 166 2.37 1.57 1.71
C TYR A 166 3.69 2.14 2.27
N LYS A 167 4.71 1.33 2.60
CA LYS A 167 4.84 -0.15 2.62
C LYS A 167 5.04 -0.65 4.03
N LEU A 168 4.80 -1.97 4.22
CA LEU A 168 5.08 -2.65 5.49
C LEU A 168 6.59 -2.79 5.75
N ASP A 169 7.41 -2.81 4.71
CA ASP A 169 8.86 -2.89 4.72
C ASP A 169 9.50 -1.94 5.74
N PHE A 170 9.11 -0.69 5.72
CA PHE A 170 9.57 0.32 6.66
C PHE A 170 9.46 -0.13 8.13
N PHE A 171 8.32 -0.69 8.50
CA PHE A 171 8.10 -1.12 9.88
C PHE A 171 8.94 -2.35 10.24
N LEU A 172 9.17 -3.26 9.28
CA LEU A 172 10.00 -4.45 9.47
C LEU A 172 11.48 -4.10 9.61
N ASP A 173 11.92 -2.97 9.06
CA ASP A 173 13.28 -2.46 9.18
C ASP A 173 13.48 -1.68 10.49
N GLN A 174 12.43 -1.03 11.03
CA GLN A 174 12.53 -0.18 12.20
C GLN A 174 12.13 -0.88 13.52
N TYR A 175 11.33 -1.95 13.46
CA TYR A 175 10.75 -2.59 14.63
C TYR A 175 10.93 -4.11 14.63
N PRO A 176 10.92 -4.76 15.79
CA PRO A 176 10.92 -6.22 15.87
C PRO A 176 9.72 -6.81 15.12
N GLN A 177 9.97 -7.82 14.28
CA GLN A 177 8.94 -8.45 13.44
C GLN A 177 7.68 -8.86 14.22
N ASN A 178 7.85 -9.36 15.46
CA ASN A 178 6.70 -9.77 16.29
C ASN A 178 5.78 -8.61 16.66
N ASP A 179 6.31 -7.39 16.84
CA ASP A 179 5.50 -6.23 17.19
C ASP A 179 4.79 -5.69 15.97
N VAL A 180 5.44 -5.73 14.79
CA VAL A 180 4.78 -5.44 13.51
C VAL A 180 3.63 -6.41 13.26
N ILE A 181 3.84 -7.72 13.44
CA ILE A 181 2.80 -8.74 13.28
C ILE A 181 1.61 -8.51 14.20
N LYS A 182 1.85 -8.16 15.49
CA LYS A 182 0.77 -7.84 16.45
C LYS A 182 -0.03 -6.62 16.00
N THR A 183 0.66 -5.58 15.51
CA THR A 183 0.00 -4.36 15.00
C THR A 183 -0.82 -4.65 13.75
N VAL A 184 -0.27 -5.39 12.79
CA VAL A 184 -1.01 -5.84 11.60
C VAL A 184 -2.24 -6.66 11.98
N TYR A 185 -2.12 -7.54 12.96
CA TYR A 185 -3.28 -8.30 13.45
C TYR A 185 -4.35 -7.39 14.07
N ALA A 186 -3.94 -6.38 14.85
CA ALA A 186 -4.86 -5.40 15.42
C ALA A 186 -5.55 -4.57 14.31
N MET A 187 -4.81 -4.16 13.29
CA MET A 187 -5.37 -3.47 12.12
C MET A 187 -6.39 -4.34 11.37
N LYS A 188 -6.08 -5.63 11.17
CA LYS A 188 -6.99 -6.59 10.57
C LYS A 188 -8.30 -6.69 11.33
N VAL A 189 -8.25 -6.80 12.67
CA VAL A 189 -9.44 -6.88 13.52
C VAL A 189 -10.25 -5.59 13.47
N ALA A 190 -9.59 -4.42 13.49
CA ALA A 190 -10.25 -3.13 13.37
C ALA A 190 -10.94 -2.98 12.01
N ASN A 191 -10.25 -3.33 10.91
CA ASN A 191 -10.81 -3.31 9.57
C ASN A 191 -12.02 -4.24 9.42
N ALA A 192 -11.95 -5.44 9.98
CA ALA A 192 -13.07 -6.38 9.95
C ALA A 192 -14.33 -5.83 10.65
N LYS A 193 -14.16 -5.12 11.79
CA LYS A 193 -15.26 -4.44 12.49
C LYS A 193 -15.81 -3.27 11.69
N ASN A 194 -14.93 -2.49 11.05
CA ASN A 194 -15.30 -1.35 10.20
C ASN A 194 -15.96 -1.78 8.87
N LYS A 195 -15.87 -3.05 8.50
CA LYS A 195 -16.32 -3.57 7.20
C LYS A 195 -15.69 -2.85 6.00
N GLY A 196 -14.46 -2.36 6.16
CA GLY A 196 -13.64 -1.78 5.09
C GLY A 196 -12.83 -2.81 4.34
N ALA A 197 -11.88 -2.35 3.52
CA ALA A 197 -10.83 -3.16 2.90
C ALA A 197 -9.45 -2.60 3.30
N LEU A 198 -8.63 -3.45 3.91
CA LEU A 198 -7.24 -3.12 4.27
C LEU A 198 -6.29 -3.73 3.23
N PHE A 199 -5.45 -2.89 2.62
CA PHE A 199 -4.42 -3.29 1.68
C PHE A 199 -3.05 -3.02 2.28
N MET A 200 -2.20 -4.04 2.32
CA MET A 200 -0.84 -3.96 2.84
C MET A 200 0.14 -4.35 1.73
N PHE A 201 1.06 -3.46 1.41
CA PHE A 201 2.11 -3.70 0.42
C PHE A 201 3.38 -4.18 1.10
N LEU A 202 4.00 -5.21 0.53
CA LEU A 202 5.25 -5.81 1.00
C LEU A 202 6.14 -6.17 -0.19
N THR A 203 7.43 -5.90 -0.08
CA THR A 203 8.39 -6.29 -1.11
C THR A 203 8.62 -7.79 -1.07
N LYS A 204 8.32 -8.47 -2.19
CA LYS A 204 8.44 -9.91 -2.36
C LYS A 204 9.93 -10.33 -2.29
N GLY A 205 10.23 -11.38 -1.53
CA GLY A 205 11.54 -11.99 -1.43
C GLY A 205 12.51 -11.29 -0.46
N LEU A 206 12.11 -10.16 0.16
CA LEU A 206 13.02 -9.37 1.00
C LEU A 206 13.19 -9.94 2.42
N TYR A 207 12.12 -10.42 3.03
CA TYR A 207 12.12 -10.84 4.45
C TYR A 207 12.14 -12.36 4.65
N GLY A 208 12.36 -13.12 3.58
CA GLY A 208 12.46 -14.58 3.60
C GLY A 208 11.10 -15.29 3.54
N GLU A 209 11.13 -16.48 2.96
CA GLU A 209 9.94 -17.28 2.61
C GLU A 209 9.03 -17.58 3.82
N LEU A 210 9.63 -17.90 4.98
CA LEU A 210 8.87 -18.24 6.17
C LEU A 210 8.02 -17.05 6.67
N PHE A 211 8.60 -15.84 6.64
CA PHE A 211 7.88 -14.64 7.04
C PHE A 211 6.76 -14.32 6.05
N GLU A 212 7.04 -14.36 4.74
CA GLU A 212 6.05 -14.10 3.71
C GLU A 212 4.87 -15.08 3.79
N ARG A 213 5.15 -16.40 3.95
CA ARG A 213 4.11 -17.41 4.18
C ARG A 213 3.27 -17.13 5.43
N LYS A 214 3.88 -16.62 6.49
CA LYS A 214 3.15 -16.22 7.69
C LYS A 214 2.21 -15.06 7.41
N MET A 215 2.68 -14.05 6.67
CA MET A 215 1.87 -12.90 6.26
C MET A 215 0.75 -13.31 5.29
N GLU A 216 1.03 -14.18 4.32
CA GLU A 216 0.03 -14.77 3.43
C GLU A 216 -1.03 -15.56 4.21
N GLY A 217 -0.61 -16.29 5.26
CA GLY A 217 -1.51 -17.01 6.16
C GLY A 217 -2.49 -16.09 6.88
N MET A 218 -2.02 -14.92 7.33
CA MET A 218 -2.83 -13.93 8.05
C MET A 218 -3.79 -13.16 7.16
N ALA A 219 -3.42 -12.90 5.90
CA ALA A 219 -4.24 -12.16 4.96
C ALA A 219 -5.46 -12.97 4.51
N ASP A 220 -6.57 -12.29 4.23
CA ASP A 220 -7.79 -12.93 3.69
C ASP A 220 -7.72 -13.01 2.15
N CYS A 221 -7.05 -12.04 1.52
CA CYS A 221 -6.69 -12.04 0.10
C CYS A 221 -5.18 -11.88 -0.05
N VAL A 222 -4.59 -12.54 -1.04
CA VAL A 222 -3.17 -12.38 -1.41
C VAL A 222 -3.09 -12.12 -2.90
N MET A 223 -2.50 -10.98 -3.25
CA MET A 223 -2.18 -10.59 -4.61
C MET A 223 -0.66 -10.55 -4.78
N GLU A 224 -0.18 -10.85 -5.96
CA GLU A 224 1.24 -10.82 -6.29
C GLU A 224 1.46 -10.06 -7.60
N LEU A 225 2.35 -9.07 -7.58
CA LEU A 225 2.76 -8.33 -8.77
C LEU A 225 4.18 -8.77 -9.12
N ASP A 226 4.30 -9.36 -10.31
CA ASP A 226 5.55 -9.88 -10.84
C ASP A 226 5.92 -9.28 -12.18
N ILE A 227 7.22 -9.39 -12.49
CA ILE A 227 7.78 -9.02 -13.78
C ILE A 227 8.46 -10.27 -14.37
N ILE A 228 8.06 -10.64 -15.59
CA ILE A 228 8.63 -11.76 -16.31
C ILE A 228 9.36 -11.24 -17.54
N ARG A 229 10.64 -11.57 -17.66
CA ARG A 229 11.42 -11.25 -18.87
C ARG A 229 11.03 -12.18 -20.00
N LYS A 230 10.65 -11.59 -21.16
CA LYS A 230 10.39 -12.31 -22.42
C LYS A 230 11.30 -11.77 -23.50
N GLY A 231 12.42 -12.46 -23.75
CA GLY A 231 13.44 -12.00 -24.69
C GLY A 231 14.03 -10.64 -24.29
N SER A 232 13.77 -9.59 -25.08
CA SER A 232 14.21 -8.21 -24.84
C SER A 232 13.18 -7.34 -24.09
N THR A 233 11.98 -7.86 -23.80
CA THR A 233 10.89 -7.14 -23.15
C THR A 233 10.62 -7.67 -21.74
N PHE A 234 9.90 -6.87 -20.95
CA PHE A 234 9.40 -7.25 -19.63
C PHE A 234 7.89 -7.15 -19.62
N ASP A 235 7.24 -8.24 -19.26
CA ASP A 235 5.79 -8.29 -19.04
C ASP A 235 5.50 -8.24 -17.55
N ARG A 236 4.47 -7.47 -17.17
CA ARG A 236 3.99 -7.37 -15.78
C ARG A 236 2.74 -8.21 -15.61
N TYR A 237 2.65 -8.89 -14.47
CA TYR A 237 1.52 -9.75 -14.12
C TYR A 237 1.03 -9.46 -12.73
N ILE A 238 -0.29 -9.50 -12.55
CA ILE A 238 -0.95 -9.55 -11.25
C ILE A 238 -1.59 -10.92 -11.09
N ALA A 239 -1.29 -11.60 -10.00
CA ALA A 239 -1.88 -12.89 -9.66
C ALA A 239 -2.68 -12.78 -8.36
N ILE A 240 -3.90 -13.31 -8.36
CA ILE A 240 -4.69 -13.53 -7.15
C ILE A 240 -4.36 -14.93 -6.63
N LYS A 241 -3.48 -15.03 -5.63
CA LYS A 241 -3.02 -16.32 -5.07
C LYS A 241 -3.99 -16.93 -4.07
N LYS A 242 -4.72 -16.07 -3.36
CA LYS A 242 -5.64 -16.47 -2.30
C LYS A 242 -6.81 -15.51 -2.22
N MET A 243 -7.99 -16.07 -2.06
CA MET A 243 -9.19 -15.36 -1.64
C MET A 243 -9.97 -16.28 -0.71
N LYS A 244 -9.98 -15.95 0.58
CA LYS A 244 -10.61 -16.76 1.61
C LYS A 244 -12.11 -16.95 1.32
N ASN A 245 -12.58 -18.18 1.38
CA ASN A 245 -13.97 -18.56 1.09
C ASN A 245 -14.45 -18.33 -0.36
N PHE A 246 -13.54 -18.02 -1.30
CA PHE A 246 -13.87 -17.77 -2.71
C PHE A 246 -12.93 -18.58 -3.62
N ALA A 247 -13.19 -19.87 -3.77
CA ALA A 247 -12.31 -20.77 -4.53
C ALA A 247 -12.16 -20.39 -6.03
N ARG A 248 -13.13 -19.68 -6.61
CA ARG A 248 -13.13 -19.30 -8.05
C ARG A 248 -12.37 -18.00 -8.33
N LYS A 249 -12.04 -17.20 -7.30
CA LYS A 249 -11.38 -15.90 -7.45
C LYS A 249 -9.85 -15.99 -7.49
N ILE A 250 -9.30 -17.10 -7.95
CA ILE A 250 -7.87 -17.29 -8.17
C ILE A 250 -7.60 -17.15 -9.66
N GLY A 251 -6.71 -16.23 -10.01
CA GLY A 251 -6.42 -15.97 -11.43
C GLY A 251 -5.19 -15.11 -11.60
N MET A 252 -4.77 -14.96 -12.85
CA MET A 252 -3.65 -14.09 -13.23
C MET A 252 -4.04 -13.27 -14.45
N ALA A 253 -3.64 -12.00 -14.46
CA ALA A 253 -3.79 -11.09 -15.58
C ALA A 253 -2.47 -10.40 -15.90
N ARG A 254 -2.22 -10.11 -17.16
CA ARG A 254 -1.16 -9.20 -17.58
C ARG A 254 -1.64 -7.76 -17.38
N TYR A 255 -0.71 -6.84 -17.09
CA TYR A 255 -1.04 -5.43 -17.04
C TYR A 255 0.08 -4.55 -17.59
N THR A 256 -0.31 -3.37 -18.01
CA THR A 256 0.57 -2.27 -18.42
C THR A 256 0.30 -1.06 -17.55
N ILE A 257 1.25 -0.12 -17.52
CA ILE A 257 1.07 1.19 -16.92
C ILE A 257 1.07 2.19 -18.06
N GLU A 258 -0.05 2.84 -18.26
CA GLU A 258 -0.31 3.78 -19.34
C GLU A 258 -0.56 5.19 -18.78
N GLN A 259 -0.88 6.14 -19.66
CA GLN A 259 -1.20 7.51 -19.24
C GLN A 259 -2.37 7.59 -18.26
N ASN A 260 -3.29 6.63 -18.32
CA ASN A 260 -4.46 6.54 -17.44
C ASN A 260 -4.20 5.68 -16.19
N GLY A 261 -2.97 5.17 -16.01
CA GLY A 261 -2.57 4.35 -14.88
C GLY A 261 -2.46 2.87 -15.19
N PHE A 262 -2.87 2.05 -14.25
CA PHE A 262 -2.78 0.60 -14.28
C PHE A 262 -3.89 -0.01 -15.15
N VAL A 263 -3.52 -0.66 -16.23
CA VAL A 263 -4.45 -1.26 -17.19
C VAL A 263 -4.26 -2.77 -17.25
N LEU A 264 -5.27 -3.54 -16.80
CA LEU A 264 -5.26 -5.00 -16.90
C LEU A 264 -5.66 -5.47 -18.29
N GLU A 265 -4.91 -6.43 -18.79
CA GLU A 265 -5.26 -7.23 -19.96
C GLU A 265 -5.81 -8.57 -19.46
N LEU A 266 -7.08 -8.84 -19.69
CA LEU A 266 -7.65 -10.14 -19.37
C LEU A 266 -7.06 -11.18 -20.34
N ILE A 267 -6.34 -12.16 -19.82
CA ILE A 267 -5.87 -13.30 -20.63
C ILE A 267 -7.10 -14.21 -20.81
N GLU A 268 -7.71 -14.18 -21.97
CA GLU A 268 -8.68 -15.22 -22.33
C GLU A 268 -7.96 -16.56 -22.25
N LYS A 269 -8.47 -17.47 -21.40
CA LYS A 269 -8.02 -18.86 -21.42
C LYS A 269 -8.41 -19.41 -22.79
N ILE A 270 -7.44 -19.55 -23.69
CA ILE A 270 -7.57 -20.45 -24.82
C ILE A 270 -7.54 -21.87 -24.23
N LEU A 271 -8.71 -22.48 -24.14
CA LEU A 271 -8.89 -23.89 -23.78
C LEU A 271 -8.48 -24.77 -24.96
#